data_007ee9cd4d5be02ee92065556f836634
#
_entry.id   007ee9cd4d5be02ee92065556f836634
#
_cell.length_a   1.000
_cell.length_b   1.000
_cell.length_c   1.000
_cell.angle_alpha   90.00
_cell.angle_beta   90.00
_cell.angle_gamma   90.00
#
_symmetry.space_group_name_H-M   'P 1'
#
loop_
_entity.id
_entity.type
_entity.pdbx_description
1 polymer ?
#
loop_
_entity_poly.entity_id
_entity_poly.type
_entity_poly.pdbx_seq_one_letter_code
_entity_poly.pdbx_strand_id
1 'polypeptide(L)'
;MGKVSDSRTNQNELTNGVQDGQVMKEGKATQALAPNDIPTALDANEQANAGSCPATPATWNVSVIPIGVDFHRIYTMDELLSMGFKKARLRINRDINDRDVKKKMKSIKRCLGIISPIMMVGAKACLEQDLDVDDENGNSLSPDDPDIDMYIVTIDGQHREEAVARLNRELKPNEVPYSIPVIFPQVPNANILTTLGESNIATRPWKGIDHLTSLLNGRNTPGVNADVNETLEIVYKYAKDGCSEIAAWGYATGTYKRQPTATRLYNAQTDVKTRNDLTAGSNKYGRTIYETLQTANFEQKIIGSKEVAKWFIEKLHELVSDGTKTLEDAAETIKGFIDNLTTGEVTAINHSSGRTDEINGAQHKFSRYDVACETINKLFKDYKDKE
;
A
#
# COMPACT_ATOMS: atom_id res chain seq x y z
N MET A 1 -38.45 -34.97 -42.95
CA MET A 1 -37.22 -34.99 -43.72
C MET A 1 -36.14 -34.39 -42.83
N GLY A 2 -35.28 -35.06 -42.10
CA GLY A 2 -34.55 -36.27 -42.40
C GLY A 2 -33.06 -35.88 -42.48
N LYS A 3 -32.29 -36.29 -41.46
CA LYS A 3 -31.01 -36.97 -41.33
C LYS A 3 -30.23 -36.36 -40.12
N VAL A 4 -30.02 -36.96 -39.04
CA VAL A 4 -29.26 -38.14 -38.50
C VAL A 4 -27.93 -38.42 -39.19
N SER A 5 -26.89 -38.36 -38.42
CA SER A 5 -25.66 -39.16 -38.37
C SER A 5 -24.56 -38.38 -37.66
N ASP A 6 -23.67 -38.88 -36.90
CA ASP A 6 -23.28 -40.10 -36.23
C ASP A 6 -21.95 -39.87 -35.51
N SER A 7 -21.88 -40.45 -34.38
CA SER A 7 -20.72 -40.76 -33.52
C SER A 7 -19.37 -41.04 -34.21
N ARG A 8 -18.27 -40.68 -33.53
CA ARG A 8 -17.06 -41.52 -33.45
C ARG A 8 -16.25 -41.28 -32.17
N THR A 9 -16.36 -42.24 -31.32
CA THR A 9 -15.43 -42.67 -30.28
C THR A 9 -14.09 -43.07 -30.90
N ASN A 10 -12.98 -42.72 -30.27
CA ASN A 10 -11.71 -43.45 -30.44
C ASN A 10 -11.04 -43.60 -29.09
N GLN A 11 -11.15 -44.85 -28.61
CA GLN A 11 -10.21 -45.49 -27.68
C GLN A 11 -8.96 -45.89 -28.47
N ASN A 12 -7.79 -45.77 -27.86
CA ASN A 12 -6.66 -46.59 -28.15
C ASN A 12 -5.92 -46.94 -26.86
N GLU A 13 -5.92 -48.26 -26.65
CA GLU A 13 -5.23 -49.01 -25.61
C GLU A 13 -3.75 -49.16 -25.91
N LEU A 14 -2.98 -49.28 -24.83
CA LEU A 14 -1.93 -50.20 -24.48
C LEU A 14 -0.86 -50.62 -25.52
N THR A 15 0.41 -50.48 -25.12
CA THR A 15 1.29 -51.66 -25.03
C THR A 15 2.43 -51.44 -24.04
N ASN A 16 2.68 -52.52 -23.28
CA ASN A 16 3.75 -52.76 -22.33
C ASN A 16 5.13 -52.91 -23.02
N GLY A 17 6.17 -52.54 -22.31
CA GLY A 17 7.55 -52.87 -22.61
C GLY A 17 8.37 -52.91 -21.32
N VAL A 18 8.47 -54.10 -20.76
CA VAL A 18 9.39 -54.48 -19.68
C VAL A 18 10.78 -54.71 -20.27
N GLN A 19 11.83 -54.17 -19.68
CA GLN A 19 13.13 -54.86 -19.60
C GLN A 19 13.97 -54.40 -18.40
N ASP A 20 14.49 -55.43 -17.74
CA ASP A 20 15.33 -55.53 -16.56
C ASP A 20 16.69 -54.83 -16.65
N GLY A 21 17.24 -54.53 -15.47
CA GLY A 21 18.70 -54.58 -15.34
C GLY A 21 19.31 -53.68 -14.25
N GLN A 22 19.40 -54.22 -13.02
CA GLN A 22 20.52 -54.06 -12.05
C GLN A 22 21.01 -52.66 -11.70
N VAL A 23 21.27 -52.27 -10.48
CA VAL A 23 22.09 -52.79 -9.36
C VAL A 23 21.90 -51.87 -8.13
N MET A 24 21.81 -52.49 -6.99
CA MET A 24 21.80 -51.86 -5.64
C MET A 24 22.97 -50.90 -5.41
N LYS A 25 22.73 -49.78 -4.75
CA LYS A 25 23.62 -49.26 -3.73
C LYS A 25 22.83 -48.66 -2.58
N GLU A 26 23.28 -49.02 -1.43
CA GLU A 26 22.80 -48.90 -0.08
C GLU A 26 22.29 -47.54 0.35
N GLY A 27 21.36 -47.64 1.27
CA GLY A 27 20.66 -46.54 1.93
C GLY A 27 21.52 -45.63 2.78
N LYS A 28 21.15 -44.38 2.76
CA LYS A 28 21.26 -43.50 3.93
C LYS A 28 19.85 -43.17 4.36
N ALA A 29 19.52 -43.64 5.56
CA ALA A 29 18.30 -43.28 6.26
C ALA A 29 18.18 -41.77 6.35
N THR A 30 17.14 -41.24 5.73
CA THR A 30 16.72 -39.87 5.95
C THR A 30 16.10 -39.82 7.34
N GLN A 31 16.82 -39.29 8.32
CA GLN A 31 16.24 -38.87 9.60
C GLN A 31 15.15 -37.81 9.33
N ALA A 32 13.95 -38.12 9.73
CA ALA A 32 12.87 -37.14 9.77
C ALA A 32 13.28 -36.03 10.73
N LEU A 33 13.45 -34.83 10.22
CA LEU A 33 13.65 -33.60 11.01
C LEU A 33 12.41 -33.35 11.86
N ALA A 34 12.62 -33.09 13.12
CA ALA A 34 11.59 -32.69 14.07
C ALA A 34 10.95 -31.33 13.63
N PRO A 35 9.67 -31.05 13.98
CA PRO A 35 8.93 -29.89 13.46
C PRO A 35 9.42 -28.51 13.92
N ASN A 36 10.53 -28.38 14.62
CA ASN A 36 10.99 -27.15 15.27
C ASN A 36 12.20 -26.45 14.62
N ASP A 37 12.68 -26.91 13.46
CA ASP A 37 13.88 -26.36 12.82
C ASP A 37 13.55 -25.59 11.52
N ILE A 38 12.55 -24.71 11.56
CA ILE A 38 12.39 -23.68 10.52
C ILE A 38 13.12 -22.44 11.04
N PRO A 39 14.26 -22.02 10.47
CA PRO A 39 14.86 -20.76 10.82
C PRO A 39 13.90 -19.63 10.38
N THR A 40 13.34 -18.91 11.32
CA THR A 40 12.69 -17.65 11.02
C THR A 40 13.77 -16.67 10.56
N ALA A 41 13.55 -15.99 9.46
CA ALA A 41 14.45 -15.02 8.83
C ALA A 41 14.77 -13.78 9.71
N LEU A 42 14.52 -13.86 11.01
CA LEU A 42 14.76 -12.82 12.03
C LEU A 42 16.09 -12.99 12.76
N ASP A 43 16.73 -14.17 12.72
CA ASP A 43 17.89 -14.43 13.59
C ASP A 43 19.27 -14.02 12.99
N ALA A 44 19.30 -13.52 11.75
CA ALA A 44 20.58 -13.22 11.09
C ALA A 44 21.11 -11.79 11.32
N ASN A 45 20.42 -10.93 12.06
CA ASN A 45 20.81 -9.51 12.20
C ASN A 45 21.03 -9.03 13.65
N GLU A 46 20.96 -9.89 14.65
CA GLU A 46 21.10 -9.47 16.07
C GLU A 46 22.51 -9.43 16.64
N GLN A 47 23.55 -9.80 15.89
CA GLN A 47 24.91 -9.85 16.44
C GLN A 47 25.80 -8.63 16.14
N ALA A 48 25.27 -7.55 15.52
CA ALA A 48 26.11 -6.41 15.13
C ALA A 48 25.92 -5.11 15.91
N ASN A 49 25.09 -5.02 16.96
CA ASN A 49 24.98 -3.79 17.76
C ASN A 49 24.62 -4.05 19.23
N ALA A 50 25.59 -4.47 20.01
CA ALA A 50 25.54 -4.39 21.47
C ALA A 50 25.83 -2.94 21.92
N GLY A 51 24.87 -2.05 21.74
CA GLY A 51 24.99 -0.65 22.16
C GLY A 51 23.64 0.04 22.20
N SER A 52 23.04 0.13 23.37
CA SER A 52 21.74 0.69 23.76
C SER A 52 20.54 -0.24 23.56
N CYS A 53 20.00 -0.75 24.68
CA CYS A 53 18.66 -1.29 24.72
C CYS A 53 17.70 -0.31 24.03
N PRO A 54 16.86 -0.76 23.07
CA PRO A 54 15.75 0.06 22.63
C PRO A 54 14.89 0.34 23.89
N ALA A 55 14.51 1.62 24.04
CA ALA A 55 13.56 2.00 25.09
C ALA A 55 12.40 1.03 25.04
N THR A 56 12.09 0.40 26.18
CA THR A 56 10.93 -0.49 26.34
C THR A 56 9.75 0.25 25.71
N PRO A 57 9.02 -0.35 24.76
CA PRO A 57 7.85 0.32 24.19
C PRO A 57 7.00 0.77 25.35
N ALA A 58 6.58 2.03 25.36
CA ALA A 58 5.73 2.55 26.42
C ALA A 58 4.59 1.55 26.60
N THR A 59 4.52 0.90 27.75
CA THR A 59 3.46 -0.05 28.06
C THR A 59 2.20 0.79 28.15
N TRP A 60 1.34 0.68 27.15
CA TRP A 60 0.03 1.29 27.17
C TRP A 60 -0.75 0.65 28.30
N ASN A 61 -1.06 1.43 29.35
CA ASN A 61 -1.78 0.92 30.53
C ASN A 61 -3.28 0.76 30.27
N VAL A 62 -3.71 0.92 29.01
CA VAL A 62 -5.11 0.92 28.63
C VAL A 62 -5.45 -0.34 27.90
N SER A 63 -6.53 -1.00 28.33
CA SER A 63 -7.07 -2.16 27.64
C SER A 63 -7.73 -1.74 26.32
N VAL A 64 -7.32 -2.37 25.24
CA VAL A 64 -8.00 -2.22 23.93
C VAL A 64 -9.32 -2.99 23.85
N ILE A 65 -9.64 -3.77 24.89
CA ILE A 65 -10.86 -4.55 25.00
C ILE A 65 -11.95 -3.68 25.65
N PRO A 66 -13.12 -3.50 25.04
CA PRO A 66 -14.23 -2.77 25.64
C PRO A 66 -14.70 -3.39 26.95
N ILE A 67 -15.20 -2.57 27.86
CA ILE A 67 -15.74 -3.03 29.13
C ILE A 67 -16.93 -3.98 28.89
N GLY A 68 -16.93 -5.12 29.58
CA GLY A 68 -18.01 -6.12 29.46
C GLY A 68 -17.86 -7.09 28.29
N VAL A 69 -16.77 -7.01 27.52
CA VAL A 69 -16.47 -7.95 26.43
C VAL A 69 -15.48 -9.02 26.90
N ASP A 70 -15.82 -10.29 26.64
CA ASP A 70 -14.89 -11.41 26.78
C ASP A 70 -14.12 -11.60 25.46
N PHE A 71 -12.84 -11.24 25.44
CA PHE A 71 -12.00 -11.31 24.23
C PHE A 71 -11.63 -12.74 23.80
N HIS A 72 -11.95 -13.75 24.59
CA HIS A 72 -11.82 -15.16 24.21
C HIS A 72 -13.01 -15.67 23.40
N ARG A 73 -14.06 -14.87 23.28
CA ARG A 73 -15.29 -15.21 22.59
C ARG A 73 -15.39 -14.53 21.22
N ILE A 74 -16.02 -15.22 20.28
CA ILE A 74 -16.47 -14.61 19.01
C ILE A 74 -17.88 -14.10 19.24
N TYR A 75 -18.09 -12.82 18.93
CA TYR A 75 -19.40 -12.16 18.94
C TYR A 75 -19.94 -12.05 17.53
N THR A 76 -21.21 -11.74 17.39
CA THR A 76 -21.73 -11.14 16.16
C THR A 76 -21.84 -9.63 16.33
N MET A 77 -21.81 -8.88 15.23
CA MET A 77 -22.02 -7.44 15.29
C MET A 77 -23.39 -7.09 15.90
N ASP A 78 -24.43 -7.83 15.53
CA ASP A 78 -25.78 -7.61 16.04
C ASP A 78 -25.86 -7.84 17.56
N GLU A 79 -25.12 -8.82 18.07
CA GLU A 79 -25.00 -9.08 19.51
C GLU A 79 -24.34 -7.89 20.21
N LEU A 80 -23.23 -7.39 19.72
CA LEU A 80 -22.56 -6.23 20.30
C LEU A 80 -23.44 -4.97 20.29
N LEU A 81 -24.14 -4.74 19.19
CA LEU A 81 -25.11 -3.62 19.10
C LEU A 81 -26.27 -3.81 20.09
N SER A 82 -26.74 -5.04 20.31
CA SER A 82 -27.79 -5.33 21.31
C SER A 82 -27.31 -5.14 22.77
N MET A 83 -26.01 -5.27 23.02
CA MET A 83 -25.37 -4.94 24.30
C MET A 83 -25.21 -3.42 24.50
N GLY A 84 -25.59 -2.60 23.52
CA GLY A 84 -25.54 -1.14 23.57
C GLY A 84 -24.28 -0.54 22.95
N PHE A 85 -23.38 -1.35 22.41
CA PHE A 85 -22.22 -0.80 21.71
C PHE A 85 -22.63 -0.02 20.46
N LYS A 86 -21.86 1.02 20.18
CA LYS A 86 -22.01 1.91 19.00
C LYS A 86 -20.77 1.74 18.13
N LYS A 87 -20.97 1.79 16.82
CA LYS A 87 -19.83 1.72 15.90
C LYS A 87 -19.17 3.08 15.75
N ALA A 88 -17.86 3.05 15.62
CA ALA A 88 -17.05 4.20 15.28
C ALA A 88 -16.00 3.83 14.22
N ARG A 89 -15.41 4.83 13.61
CA ARG A 89 -14.42 4.69 12.55
C ARG A 89 -13.08 5.26 12.96
N LEU A 90 -12.03 4.49 12.77
CA LEU A 90 -10.66 4.93 12.92
C LEU A 90 -10.22 5.70 11.66
N ARG A 91 -9.84 6.97 11.80
CA ARG A 91 -9.43 7.81 10.64
C ARG A 91 -8.21 7.29 9.92
N ILE A 92 -7.29 6.72 10.65
CA ILE A 92 -6.07 6.12 10.09
C ILE A 92 -6.35 4.91 9.22
N ASN A 93 -7.53 4.30 9.36
CA ASN A 93 -7.88 3.16 8.54
C ASN A 93 -8.05 3.61 7.07
N ARG A 94 -7.60 2.77 6.13
CA ARG A 94 -7.66 3.09 4.69
C ARG A 94 -9.09 3.35 4.22
N ASP A 95 -9.22 4.14 3.17
CA ASP A 95 -10.52 4.38 2.52
C ASP A 95 -11.14 3.08 2.00
N ILE A 96 -12.46 3.01 2.07
CA ILE A 96 -13.22 1.87 1.54
C ILE A 96 -13.15 1.88 0.02
N ASN A 97 -12.53 0.84 -0.55
CA ASN A 97 -12.41 0.67 -1.98
C ASN A 97 -13.60 -0.13 -2.54
N ASP A 98 -14.40 0.50 -3.40
CA ASP A 98 -15.61 -0.10 -3.97
C ASP A 98 -15.34 -1.40 -4.74
N ARG A 99 -14.22 -1.51 -5.47
CA ARG A 99 -13.82 -2.73 -6.18
C ARG A 99 -13.56 -3.89 -5.22
N ASP A 100 -12.94 -3.62 -4.07
CA ASP A 100 -12.64 -4.65 -3.08
C ASP A 100 -13.90 -5.02 -2.31
N VAL A 101 -14.79 -4.07 -2.00
CA VAL A 101 -16.12 -4.35 -1.44
C VAL A 101 -16.91 -5.27 -2.36
N LYS A 102 -17.01 -4.98 -3.66
CA LYS A 102 -17.69 -5.83 -4.65
C LYS A 102 -17.09 -7.25 -4.73
N LYS A 103 -15.77 -7.39 -4.60
CA LYS A 103 -15.14 -8.72 -4.52
C LYS A 103 -15.56 -9.48 -3.25
N LYS A 104 -15.59 -8.78 -2.10
CA LYS A 104 -16.06 -9.37 -0.84
C LYS A 104 -17.54 -9.76 -0.90
N MET A 105 -18.41 -8.92 -1.46
CA MET A 105 -19.82 -9.26 -1.69
C MET A 105 -19.98 -10.56 -2.50
N LYS A 106 -19.23 -10.71 -3.60
CA LYS A 106 -19.23 -11.94 -4.40
C LYS A 106 -18.76 -13.15 -3.59
N SER A 107 -17.73 -12.98 -2.78
CA SER A 107 -17.21 -14.04 -1.91
C SER A 107 -18.23 -14.45 -0.85
N ILE A 108 -18.85 -13.48 -0.17
CA ILE A 108 -19.85 -13.72 0.86
C ILE A 108 -21.08 -14.45 0.28
N LYS A 109 -21.59 -14.01 -0.88
CA LYS A 109 -22.67 -14.71 -1.57
C LYS A 109 -22.33 -16.16 -1.93
N ARG A 110 -21.10 -16.40 -2.40
CA ARG A 110 -20.63 -17.76 -2.78
C ARG A 110 -20.44 -18.67 -1.58
N CYS A 111 -19.96 -18.15 -0.46
CA CYS A 111 -19.70 -18.91 0.76
C CYS A 111 -20.89 -18.93 1.73
N LEU A 112 -22.00 -18.25 1.38
CA LEU A 112 -23.18 -18.07 2.23
C LEU A 112 -22.86 -17.43 3.59
N GLY A 113 -21.80 -16.63 3.66
CA GLY A 113 -21.39 -15.94 4.88
C GLY A 113 -19.96 -15.42 4.83
N ILE A 114 -19.54 -14.79 5.93
CA ILE A 114 -18.18 -14.32 6.15
C ILE A 114 -17.32 -15.48 6.67
N ILE A 115 -16.21 -15.75 5.97
CA ILE A 115 -15.27 -16.83 6.35
C ILE A 115 -14.26 -16.40 7.43
N SER A 116 -13.98 -15.11 7.55
CA SER A 116 -13.01 -14.57 8.52
C SER A 116 -13.69 -13.50 9.34
N PRO A 117 -13.58 -13.54 10.69
CA PRO A 117 -14.12 -12.50 11.54
C PRO A 117 -13.47 -11.14 11.25
N ILE A 118 -14.15 -10.06 11.60
CA ILE A 118 -13.54 -8.74 11.69
C ILE A 118 -12.93 -8.56 13.07
N MET A 119 -11.90 -7.71 13.17
CA MET A 119 -11.25 -7.40 14.44
C MET A 119 -11.62 -5.99 14.88
N MET A 120 -12.05 -5.86 16.13
CA MET A 120 -12.46 -4.59 16.75
C MET A 120 -11.71 -4.31 18.03
N VAL A 121 -11.69 -3.03 18.43
CA VAL A 121 -11.14 -2.52 19.70
C VAL A 121 -12.08 -1.45 20.27
N GLY A 122 -11.89 -1.07 21.53
CA GLY A 122 -12.58 0.07 22.12
C GLY A 122 -12.11 1.40 21.53
N ALA A 123 -13.04 2.32 21.26
CA ALA A 123 -12.71 3.65 20.74
C ALA A 123 -11.85 4.46 21.72
N LYS A 124 -12.13 4.36 23.02
CA LYS A 124 -11.34 5.03 24.07
C LYS A 124 -9.87 4.66 24.00
N ALA A 125 -9.56 3.38 23.81
CA ALA A 125 -8.17 2.93 23.69
C ALA A 125 -7.49 3.46 22.42
N CYS A 126 -8.24 3.70 21.32
CA CYS A 126 -7.71 4.37 20.16
C CYS A 126 -7.31 5.81 20.47
N LEU A 127 -8.20 6.56 21.13
CA LEU A 127 -7.98 7.95 21.49
C LEU A 127 -6.82 8.11 22.50
N GLU A 128 -6.70 7.19 23.47
CA GLU A 128 -5.60 7.17 24.44
C GLU A 128 -4.26 6.76 23.80
N GLN A 129 -4.27 6.17 22.60
CA GLN A 129 -3.09 5.92 21.77
C GLN A 129 -2.91 7.01 20.70
N ASP A 130 -3.47 8.22 20.88
CA ASP A 130 -3.38 9.37 19.98
C ASP A 130 -3.93 9.10 18.56
N LEU A 131 -4.94 8.24 18.45
CA LEU A 131 -5.58 7.91 17.18
C LEU A 131 -6.95 8.58 17.07
N ASP A 132 -7.17 9.31 16.00
CA ASP A 132 -8.43 9.98 15.74
C ASP A 132 -9.55 8.98 15.41
N VAL A 133 -10.69 9.13 16.07
CA VAL A 133 -11.89 8.30 15.90
C VAL A 133 -13.09 9.19 15.62
N ASP A 134 -13.91 8.80 14.65
CA ASP A 134 -15.18 9.46 14.32
C ASP A 134 -16.35 8.51 14.60
N ASP A 135 -17.49 9.06 15.00
CA ASP A 135 -18.75 8.32 15.06
C ASP A 135 -19.28 7.98 13.63
N GLU A 136 -20.41 7.27 13.54
CA GLU A 136 -21.03 6.94 12.26
C GLU A 136 -21.51 8.16 11.46
N ASN A 137 -21.69 9.32 12.10
CA ASN A 137 -22.09 10.56 11.48
C ASN A 137 -20.90 11.42 11.04
N GLY A 138 -19.66 10.99 11.34
CA GLY A 138 -18.44 11.71 11.03
C GLY A 138 -18.06 12.77 12.08
N ASN A 139 -18.68 12.76 13.26
CA ASN A 139 -18.27 13.63 14.37
C ASN A 139 -17.06 13.01 15.07
N SER A 140 -16.07 13.85 15.37
CA SER A 140 -14.89 13.41 16.13
C SER A 140 -15.28 13.07 17.56
N LEU A 141 -14.84 11.89 18.03
CA LEU A 141 -15.00 11.48 19.41
C LEU A 141 -13.85 11.99 20.28
N SER A 142 -14.14 12.21 21.55
CA SER A 142 -13.18 12.61 22.59
C SER A 142 -13.06 11.57 23.69
N PRO A 143 -11.89 11.42 24.35
CA PRO A 143 -11.77 10.54 25.53
C PRO A 143 -12.72 10.92 26.66
N ASP A 144 -13.18 12.18 26.70
CA ASP A 144 -14.07 12.73 27.74
C ASP A 144 -15.56 12.55 27.39
N ASP A 145 -15.90 11.99 26.23
CA ASP A 145 -17.29 11.76 25.87
C ASP A 145 -17.94 10.73 26.84
N PRO A 146 -19.14 11.03 27.35
CA PRO A 146 -19.78 10.20 28.40
C PRO A 146 -19.97 8.73 28.00
N ASP A 147 -20.18 8.48 26.70
CA ASP A 147 -20.46 7.17 26.15
C ASP A 147 -19.24 6.54 25.47
N ILE A 148 -18.03 7.09 25.62
CA ILE A 148 -16.85 6.66 24.87
C ILE A 148 -16.52 5.18 25.05
N ASP A 149 -16.79 4.63 26.23
CA ASP A 149 -16.59 3.20 26.54
C ASP A 149 -17.56 2.28 25.78
N MET A 150 -18.64 2.84 25.21
CA MET A 150 -19.61 2.09 24.40
C MET A 150 -19.30 2.14 22.91
N TYR A 151 -18.26 2.85 22.47
CA TYR A 151 -17.87 2.87 21.07
C TYR A 151 -16.82 1.82 20.77
N ILE A 152 -17.06 1.08 19.66
CA ILE A 152 -16.15 0.05 19.14
C ILE A 152 -15.73 0.39 17.70
N VAL A 153 -14.48 0.10 17.38
CA VAL A 153 -13.83 0.51 16.14
C VAL A 153 -13.31 -0.71 15.41
N THR A 154 -13.63 -0.84 14.13
CA THR A 154 -13.07 -1.90 13.27
C THR A 154 -11.64 -1.56 12.90
N ILE A 155 -10.67 -2.40 13.33
CA ILE A 155 -9.26 -2.28 12.94
C ILE A 155 -8.89 -3.18 11.77
N ASP A 156 -9.53 -4.35 11.61
CA ASP A 156 -9.43 -5.15 10.39
C ASP A 156 -10.80 -5.63 9.93
N GLY A 157 -11.00 -5.61 8.62
CA GLY A 157 -12.19 -6.14 7.98
C GLY A 157 -13.24 -5.12 7.56
N GLN A 158 -12.96 -3.82 7.57
CA GLN A 158 -13.92 -2.78 7.16
C GLN A 158 -14.54 -3.01 5.76
N HIS A 159 -13.78 -3.56 4.78
CA HIS A 159 -14.35 -3.93 3.48
C HIS A 159 -15.31 -5.11 3.56
N ARG A 160 -15.14 -6.01 4.55
CA ARG A 160 -16.08 -7.11 4.83
C ARG A 160 -17.33 -6.56 5.49
N GLU A 161 -17.19 -5.66 6.43
CA GLU A 161 -18.26 -4.97 7.11
C GLU A 161 -19.13 -4.21 6.11
N GLU A 162 -18.54 -3.36 5.27
CA GLU A 162 -19.26 -2.61 4.23
C GLU A 162 -19.92 -3.55 3.20
N ALA A 163 -19.27 -4.66 2.84
CA ALA A 163 -19.84 -5.64 1.93
C ALA A 163 -21.12 -6.28 2.51
N VAL A 164 -21.12 -6.63 3.79
CA VAL A 164 -22.32 -7.16 4.47
C VAL A 164 -23.40 -6.10 4.57
N ALA A 165 -23.06 -4.87 4.95
CA ALA A 165 -24.02 -3.78 5.02
C ALA A 165 -24.72 -3.55 3.67
N ARG A 166 -23.99 -3.62 2.55
CA ARG A 166 -24.57 -3.52 1.20
C ARG A 166 -25.44 -4.73 0.87
N LEU A 167 -24.95 -5.94 1.16
CA LEU A 167 -25.72 -7.16 0.91
C LEU A 167 -27.02 -7.18 1.70
N ASN A 168 -26.99 -6.82 2.96
CA ASN A 168 -28.19 -6.78 3.81
C ASN A 168 -29.20 -5.73 3.35
N ARG A 169 -28.74 -4.62 2.75
CA ARG A 169 -29.64 -3.63 2.11
C ARG A 169 -30.31 -4.14 0.81
N GLU A 170 -29.66 -5.10 0.13
CA GLU A 170 -30.21 -5.72 -1.09
C GLU A 170 -31.17 -6.89 -0.80
N LEU A 171 -31.28 -7.36 0.45
CA LEU A 171 -32.12 -8.51 0.82
C LEU A 171 -33.60 -8.21 0.70
N LYS A 172 -34.35 -9.23 0.30
CA LYS A 172 -35.80 -9.21 0.33
C LYS A 172 -36.34 -9.43 1.75
N PRO A 173 -37.55 -9.03 2.07
CA PRO A 173 -38.12 -9.10 3.42
C PRO A 173 -38.08 -10.47 4.11
N ASN A 174 -37.97 -11.56 3.35
CA ASN A 174 -37.96 -12.93 3.87
C ASN A 174 -36.57 -13.60 3.83
N GLU A 175 -35.52 -12.88 3.43
CA GLU A 175 -34.18 -13.40 3.38
C GLU A 175 -33.45 -13.16 4.72
N VAL A 176 -32.65 -14.13 5.14
CA VAL A 176 -31.89 -14.03 6.39
C VAL A 176 -30.70 -13.10 6.20
N PRO A 177 -30.52 -12.07 7.05
CA PRO A 177 -29.39 -11.20 6.97
C PRO A 177 -28.05 -11.93 7.19
N TYR A 178 -27.02 -11.49 6.48
CA TYR A 178 -25.66 -11.93 6.73
C TYR A 178 -25.20 -11.37 8.06
N SER A 179 -24.68 -12.23 8.93
CA SER A 179 -24.10 -11.84 10.21
C SER A 179 -22.60 -11.62 10.08
N ILE A 180 -22.06 -10.68 10.87
CA ILE A 180 -20.64 -10.35 10.92
C ILE A 180 -20.04 -10.91 12.20
N PRO A 181 -19.18 -11.95 12.12
CA PRO A 181 -18.43 -12.41 13.30
C PRO A 181 -17.35 -11.40 13.66
N VAL A 182 -17.25 -11.09 14.95
CA VAL A 182 -16.34 -10.10 15.55
C VAL A 182 -15.44 -10.78 16.56
N ILE A 183 -14.15 -10.46 16.49
CA ILE A 183 -13.15 -10.83 17.50
C ILE A 183 -12.45 -9.58 18.03
N PHE A 184 -11.86 -9.73 19.21
CA PHE A 184 -11.01 -8.73 19.84
C PHE A 184 -9.57 -9.25 19.93
N PRO A 185 -8.55 -8.36 20.01
CA PRO A 185 -7.17 -8.78 20.21
C PRO A 185 -7.02 -9.64 21.46
N GLN A 186 -6.21 -10.70 21.37
CA GLN A 186 -5.93 -11.58 22.52
C GLN A 186 -4.99 -10.93 23.55
N VAL A 187 -4.39 -9.80 23.21
CA VAL A 187 -3.49 -9.03 24.09
C VAL A 187 -4.21 -7.74 24.49
N PRO A 188 -4.66 -7.62 25.75
CA PRO A 188 -5.44 -6.45 26.20
C PRO A 188 -4.73 -5.10 26.03
N ASN A 189 -3.39 -5.08 26.08
CA ASN A 189 -2.58 -3.86 25.98
C ASN A 189 -1.92 -3.72 24.60
N ALA A 190 -2.54 -4.28 23.57
CA ALA A 190 -1.99 -4.25 22.22
C ALA A 190 -1.77 -2.81 21.73
N ASN A 191 -0.65 -2.57 21.06
CA ASN A 191 -0.49 -1.37 20.26
C ASN A 191 -1.39 -1.48 19.03
N ILE A 192 -2.36 -0.58 18.91
CA ILE A 192 -3.39 -0.63 17.85
C ILE A 192 -2.78 -0.45 16.47
N LEU A 193 -1.79 0.44 16.30
CA LEU A 193 -1.10 0.63 15.02
C LEU A 193 -0.34 -0.63 14.58
N THR A 194 0.36 -1.26 15.51
CA THR A 194 1.06 -2.52 15.24
C THR A 194 0.06 -3.62 14.89
N THR A 195 -1.03 -3.76 15.66
CA THR A 195 -2.07 -4.76 15.40
C THR A 195 -2.74 -4.53 14.04
N LEU A 196 -3.02 -3.28 13.69
CA LEU A 196 -3.56 -2.90 12.39
C LEU A 196 -2.58 -3.24 11.26
N GLY A 197 -1.30 -2.96 11.44
CA GLY A 197 -0.24 -3.28 10.49
C GLY A 197 -0.12 -4.79 10.25
N GLU A 198 0.02 -5.57 11.31
CA GLU A 198 0.17 -7.03 11.27
C GLU A 198 -1.06 -7.71 10.68
N SER A 199 -2.27 -7.32 11.08
CA SER A 199 -3.51 -7.89 10.53
C SER A 199 -3.65 -7.67 9.02
N ASN A 200 -3.13 -6.56 8.51
CA ASN A 200 -3.15 -6.25 7.08
C ASN A 200 -2.04 -6.94 6.27
N ILE A 201 -0.89 -7.23 6.87
CA ILE A 201 0.18 -8.02 6.24
C ILE A 201 -0.30 -9.45 5.94
N ALA A 202 -1.02 -10.06 6.86
CA ALA A 202 -1.50 -11.44 6.73
C ALA A 202 -2.61 -11.60 5.66
N THR A 203 -3.39 -10.56 5.38
CA THR A 203 -4.58 -10.66 4.50
C THR A 203 -4.40 -9.99 3.14
N ARG A 204 -3.76 -8.84 3.11
CA ARG A 204 -3.41 -8.07 1.90
C ARG A 204 -2.30 -7.10 2.27
N PRO A 205 -1.14 -7.22 1.64
CA PRO A 205 -0.06 -6.27 1.87
C PRO A 205 -0.56 -4.84 1.65
N TRP A 206 -0.30 -3.97 2.60
CA TRP A 206 -0.53 -2.55 2.41
C TRP A 206 0.31 -2.06 1.23
N LYS A 207 -0.30 -1.26 0.38
CA LYS A 207 0.44 -0.51 -0.62
C LYS A 207 1.17 0.66 0.06
N GLY A 208 2.14 1.24 -0.63
CA GLY A 208 2.85 2.40 -0.11
C GLY A 208 1.94 3.53 0.31
N ILE A 209 0.83 3.77 -0.42
CA ILE A 209 -0.17 4.79 -0.06
C ILE A 209 -0.87 4.51 1.27
N ASP A 210 -1.13 3.24 1.61
CA ASP A 210 -1.78 2.87 2.88
C ASP A 210 -0.84 3.17 4.06
N HIS A 211 0.46 2.83 3.92
CA HIS A 211 1.48 3.16 4.92
C HIS A 211 1.70 4.67 5.04
N LEU A 212 1.64 5.39 3.92
CA LEU A 212 1.78 6.84 3.90
C LEU A 212 0.63 7.52 4.64
N THR A 213 -0.60 7.06 4.42
CA THR A 213 -1.79 7.52 5.17
C THR A 213 -1.61 7.31 6.66
N SER A 214 -1.11 6.15 7.07
CA SER A 214 -0.82 5.84 8.47
C SER A 214 0.21 6.80 9.08
N LEU A 215 1.30 7.09 8.35
CA LEU A 215 2.32 8.04 8.79
C LEU A 215 1.76 9.45 8.98
N LEU A 216 0.91 9.92 8.05
CA LEU A 216 0.31 11.25 8.12
C LEU A 216 -0.65 11.40 9.30
N ASN A 217 -1.39 10.35 9.64
CA ASN A 217 -2.27 10.38 10.80
C ASN A 217 -1.49 10.36 12.13
N GLY A 218 -0.28 9.78 12.14
CA GLY A 218 0.66 9.87 13.25
C GLY A 218 1.55 11.13 13.24
N ARG A 219 1.17 12.21 12.59
CA ARG A 219 1.99 13.45 12.43
C ARG A 219 2.37 14.13 13.75
N ASN A 220 1.57 13.96 14.79
CA ASN A 220 1.80 14.52 16.12
C ASN A 220 2.73 13.66 17.00
N THR A 221 3.32 12.61 16.45
CA THR A 221 4.25 11.75 17.20
C THR A 221 5.44 12.59 17.70
N PRO A 222 5.74 12.60 19.01
CA PRO A 222 6.86 13.36 19.55
C PRO A 222 8.19 13.01 18.89
N GLY A 223 8.99 14.03 18.57
CA GLY A 223 10.31 13.87 17.94
C GLY A 223 10.32 13.72 16.41
N VAL A 224 9.15 13.74 15.77
CA VAL A 224 9.06 13.81 14.31
C VAL A 224 9.26 15.24 13.85
N ASN A 225 10.16 15.44 12.87
CA ASN A 225 10.45 16.76 12.30
C ASN A 225 9.27 17.25 11.44
N ALA A 226 8.94 18.53 11.54
CA ALA A 226 7.85 19.15 10.77
C ALA A 226 8.05 18.99 9.25
N ASP A 227 9.26 19.15 8.75
CA ASP A 227 9.62 19.01 7.33
C ASP A 227 9.31 17.62 6.76
N VAL A 228 9.42 16.58 7.61
CA VAL A 228 9.04 15.20 7.23
C VAL A 228 7.55 15.13 6.95
N ASN A 229 6.73 15.65 7.85
CA ASN A 229 5.29 15.64 7.71
C ASN A 229 4.84 16.44 6.48
N GLU A 230 5.37 17.66 6.28
CA GLU A 230 5.10 18.46 5.08
C GLU A 230 5.44 17.68 3.80
N THR A 231 6.62 17.07 3.76
CA THR A 231 7.03 16.29 2.58
C THR A 231 6.13 15.09 2.33
N LEU A 232 5.74 14.37 3.38
CA LEU A 232 4.84 13.22 3.27
C LEU A 232 3.43 13.64 2.82
N GLU A 233 2.93 14.81 3.26
CA GLU A 233 1.66 15.40 2.79
C GLU A 233 1.71 15.68 1.29
N ILE A 234 2.81 16.22 0.79
CA ILE A 234 3.00 16.48 -0.65
C ILE A 234 3.05 15.16 -1.44
N VAL A 235 3.80 14.15 -0.96
CA VAL A 235 3.81 12.81 -1.58
C VAL A 235 2.40 12.23 -1.66
N TYR A 236 1.65 12.33 -0.56
CA TYR A 236 0.28 11.83 -0.51
C TYR A 236 -0.63 12.56 -1.49
N LYS A 237 -0.54 13.90 -1.53
CA LYS A 237 -1.29 14.72 -2.48
C LYS A 237 -1.01 14.30 -3.91
N TYR A 238 0.26 14.24 -4.32
CA TYR A 238 0.63 13.85 -5.69
C TYR A 238 0.19 12.42 -6.04
N ALA A 239 0.26 11.50 -5.08
CA ALA A 239 -0.24 10.13 -5.28
C ALA A 239 -1.77 10.10 -5.44
N LYS A 240 -2.51 10.92 -4.71
CA LYS A 240 -3.98 11.07 -4.87
C LYS A 240 -4.34 11.73 -6.20
N ASP A 241 -3.53 12.67 -6.68
CA ASP A 241 -3.71 13.33 -7.97
C ASP A 241 -3.38 12.40 -9.17
N GLY A 242 -2.97 11.16 -8.92
CA GLY A 242 -2.77 10.13 -9.95
C GLY A 242 -1.31 9.82 -10.28
N CYS A 243 -0.34 10.35 -9.52
CA CYS A 243 1.03 9.89 -9.63
C CYS A 243 1.17 8.47 -9.08
N SER A 244 2.06 7.67 -9.68
CA SER A 244 2.57 6.49 -9.00
C SER A 244 3.30 6.91 -7.70
N GLU A 245 3.31 6.04 -6.69
CA GLU A 245 3.95 6.35 -5.40
C GLU A 245 5.43 6.77 -5.57
N ILE A 246 6.12 6.14 -6.53
CA ILE A 246 7.52 6.44 -6.83
C ILE A 246 7.65 7.82 -7.50
N ALA A 247 6.75 8.17 -8.43
CA ALA A 247 6.74 9.48 -9.07
C ALA A 247 6.45 10.58 -8.04
N ALA A 248 5.41 10.39 -7.24
CA ALA A 248 5.03 11.31 -6.16
C ALA A 248 6.21 11.56 -5.20
N TRP A 249 6.92 10.50 -4.83
CA TRP A 249 8.12 10.61 -4.00
C TRP A 249 9.24 11.41 -4.68
N GLY A 250 9.56 11.09 -5.93
CA GLY A 250 10.59 11.79 -6.70
C GLY A 250 10.33 13.29 -6.78
N TYR A 251 9.12 13.67 -7.14
CA TYR A 251 8.74 15.08 -7.21
C TYR A 251 8.71 15.78 -5.85
N ALA A 252 8.16 15.15 -4.82
CA ALA A 252 8.08 15.77 -3.50
C ALA A 252 9.43 15.96 -2.83
N THR A 253 10.39 15.04 -3.06
CA THR A 253 11.70 15.03 -2.39
C THR A 253 12.85 15.50 -3.27
N GLY A 254 12.64 15.61 -4.58
CA GLY A 254 13.71 15.92 -5.55
C GLY A 254 14.77 14.82 -5.67
N THR A 255 14.48 13.59 -5.20
CA THR A 255 15.47 12.49 -5.22
C THR A 255 14.81 11.13 -5.21
N TYR A 256 15.49 10.14 -5.78
CA TYR A 256 15.14 8.72 -5.63
C TYR A 256 16.02 7.99 -4.62
N LYS A 257 16.97 8.68 -4.00
CA LYS A 257 17.69 8.12 -2.87
C LYS A 257 16.70 7.87 -1.74
N ARG A 258 16.74 6.66 -1.16
CA ARG A 258 15.86 6.28 -0.04
C ARG A 258 14.37 6.15 -0.41
N GLN A 259 14.07 5.64 -1.61
CA GLN A 259 12.68 5.34 -2.01
C GLN A 259 11.89 4.66 -0.90
N PRO A 260 10.62 5.06 -0.70
CA PRO A 260 9.78 4.45 0.31
C PRO A 260 9.32 3.07 -0.17
N THR A 261 10.01 2.03 0.26
CA THR A 261 9.44 0.67 0.18
C THR A 261 8.35 0.50 1.23
N ALA A 262 7.41 -0.41 1.00
CA ALA A 262 6.37 -0.72 1.99
C ALA A 262 6.97 -1.04 3.37
N THR A 263 8.05 -1.84 3.41
CA THR A 263 8.77 -2.16 4.65
C THR A 263 9.35 -0.93 5.33
N ARG A 264 9.94 -0.01 4.56
CA ARG A 264 10.54 1.20 5.13
C ARG A 264 9.48 2.16 5.66
N LEU A 265 8.36 2.32 4.95
CA LEU A 265 7.21 3.08 5.43
C LEU A 265 6.58 2.45 6.67
N TYR A 266 6.49 1.12 6.72
CA TYR A 266 6.03 0.40 7.92
C TYR A 266 6.95 0.68 9.12
N ASN A 267 8.27 0.51 8.98
CA ASN A 267 9.20 0.77 10.07
C ASN A 267 9.14 2.23 10.55
N ALA A 268 8.91 3.18 9.65
CA ALA A 268 8.76 4.59 10.00
C ALA A 268 7.51 4.91 10.85
N GLN A 269 6.54 4.00 10.93
CA GLN A 269 5.36 4.17 11.81
C GLN A 269 5.73 3.97 13.29
N THR A 270 6.69 3.12 13.55
CA THR A 270 7.07 2.73 14.93
C THR A 270 8.42 3.30 15.36
N ASP A 271 9.24 3.77 14.41
CA ASP A 271 10.58 4.33 14.68
C ASP A 271 10.72 5.75 14.14
N VAL A 272 10.77 6.71 15.06
CA VAL A 272 10.92 8.16 14.77
C VAL A 272 12.19 8.45 13.97
N LYS A 273 13.31 7.77 14.26
CA LYS A 273 14.55 7.95 13.51
C LYS A 273 14.38 7.54 12.05
N THR A 274 13.83 6.34 11.80
CA THR A 274 13.53 5.87 10.45
C THR A 274 12.57 6.81 9.74
N ARG A 275 11.60 7.39 10.45
CA ARG A 275 10.64 8.36 9.91
C ARG A 275 11.34 9.66 9.49
N ASN A 276 12.16 10.24 10.34
CA ASN A 276 12.94 11.44 10.02
C ASN A 276 13.95 11.20 8.89
N ASP A 277 14.50 9.99 8.80
CA ASP A 277 15.40 9.59 7.73
C ASP A 277 14.73 9.41 6.36
N LEU A 278 13.39 9.29 6.29
CA LEU A 278 12.68 9.15 5.02
C LEU A 278 12.98 10.31 4.07
N THR A 279 12.96 11.53 4.57
CA THR A 279 13.11 12.76 3.78
C THR A 279 14.50 13.38 3.88
N ALA A 280 15.44 12.74 4.56
CA ALA A 280 16.81 13.27 4.68
C ALA A 280 17.45 13.45 3.30
N GLY A 281 17.90 14.67 3.01
CA GLY A 281 18.44 15.07 1.70
C GLY A 281 17.37 15.44 0.67
N SER A 282 16.14 15.65 1.08
CA SER A 282 15.07 16.20 0.23
C SER A 282 15.39 17.64 -0.20
N ASN A 283 14.90 18.00 -1.38
CA ASN A 283 14.96 19.37 -1.88
C ASN A 283 13.61 19.75 -2.56
N LYS A 284 13.36 21.05 -2.66
CA LYS A 284 12.12 21.59 -3.24
C LYS A 284 12.05 21.54 -4.77
N TYR A 285 13.16 21.30 -5.44
CA TYR A 285 13.25 21.49 -6.90
C TYR A 285 12.43 20.47 -7.69
N GLY A 286 12.24 19.26 -7.15
CA GLY A 286 11.31 18.30 -7.75
C GLY A 286 9.87 18.80 -7.79
N ARG A 287 9.43 19.55 -6.76
CA ARG A 287 8.09 20.18 -6.69
C ARG A 287 7.94 21.23 -7.79
N THR A 288 8.94 22.09 -7.97
CA THR A 288 8.97 23.09 -9.06
C THR A 288 8.82 22.45 -10.41
N ILE A 289 9.55 21.36 -10.68
CA ILE A 289 9.44 20.60 -11.94
C ILE A 289 8.02 20.07 -12.13
N TYR A 290 7.42 19.44 -11.10
CA TYR A 290 6.06 18.90 -11.19
C TYR A 290 5.01 19.98 -11.50
N GLU A 291 5.08 21.10 -10.82
CA GLU A 291 4.16 22.25 -11.00
C GLU A 291 4.32 22.84 -12.41
N THR A 292 5.56 22.96 -12.91
CA THR A 292 5.82 23.42 -14.27
C THR A 292 5.22 22.47 -15.32
N LEU A 293 5.37 21.17 -15.15
CA LEU A 293 4.77 20.16 -16.05
C LEU A 293 3.24 20.24 -16.07
N GLN A 294 2.61 20.45 -14.89
CA GLN A 294 1.16 20.66 -14.83
C GLN A 294 0.74 21.94 -15.59
N THR A 295 1.47 23.05 -15.40
CA THR A 295 1.21 24.31 -16.07
C THR A 295 1.38 24.20 -17.59
N ALA A 296 2.34 23.43 -18.05
CA ALA A 296 2.60 23.16 -19.47
C ALA A 296 1.60 22.17 -20.12
N ASN A 297 0.52 21.79 -19.43
CA ASN A 297 -0.55 20.89 -19.88
C ASN A 297 -0.09 19.47 -20.23
N PHE A 298 0.89 18.95 -19.53
CA PHE A 298 1.16 17.52 -19.57
C PHE A 298 0.01 16.73 -18.95
N GLU A 299 -0.39 15.63 -19.59
CA GLU A 299 -1.41 14.75 -19.02
C GLU A 299 -0.93 14.11 -17.72
N GLN A 300 -1.78 14.07 -16.70
CA GLN A 300 -1.46 13.50 -15.38
C GLN A 300 -0.95 12.05 -15.48
N LYS A 301 -1.48 11.25 -16.41
CA LYS A 301 -1.00 9.86 -16.63
C LYS A 301 0.45 9.79 -17.13
N ILE A 302 0.96 10.84 -17.78
CA ILE A 302 2.34 10.94 -18.26
C ILE A 302 3.25 11.38 -17.13
N ILE A 303 2.98 12.55 -16.54
CA ILE A 303 3.82 13.08 -15.45
C ILE A 303 3.77 12.21 -14.20
N GLY A 304 2.65 11.54 -13.95
CA GLY A 304 2.47 10.63 -12.82
C GLY A 304 3.11 9.25 -13.01
N SER A 305 3.69 8.96 -14.20
CA SER A 305 4.42 7.72 -14.42
C SER A 305 5.77 7.72 -13.71
N LYS A 306 6.19 6.54 -13.27
CA LYS A 306 7.51 6.37 -12.64
C LYS A 306 8.64 6.75 -13.59
N GLU A 307 8.53 6.36 -14.84
CA GLU A 307 9.56 6.51 -15.86
C GLU A 307 9.82 7.99 -16.17
N VAL A 308 8.76 8.76 -16.42
CA VAL A 308 8.86 10.19 -16.74
C VAL A 308 9.34 10.99 -15.54
N ALA A 309 8.77 10.73 -14.36
CA ALA A 309 9.22 11.39 -13.12
C ALA A 309 10.70 11.10 -12.84
N LYS A 310 11.11 9.84 -13.03
CA LYS A 310 12.50 9.44 -12.87
C LYS A 310 13.42 10.19 -13.83
N TRP A 311 13.03 10.32 -15.09
CA TRP A 311 13.82 11.07 -16.08
C TRP A 311 14.09 12.51 -15.61
N PHE A 312 13.06 13.24 -15.20
CA PHE A 312 13.22 14.62 -14.74
C PHE A 312 14.09 14.76 -13.51
N ILE A 313 13.90 13.89 -12.53
CA ILE A 313 14.68 13.95 -11.27
C ILE A 313 16.14 13.50 -11.49
N GLU A 314 16.38 12.49 -12.32
CA GLU A 314 17.74 12.10 -12.70
C GLU A 314 18.44 13.19 -13.50
N LYS A 315 17.72 13.85 -14.43
CA LYS A 315 18.27 14.98 -15.20
C LYS A 315 18.63 16.17 -14.28
N LEU A 316 17.81 16.45 -13.26
CA LEU A 316 18.13 17.46 -12.26
C LEU A 316 19.50 17.18 -11.58
N HIS A 317 19.76 15.93 -11.22
CA HIS A 317 21.03 15.54 -10.60
C HIS A 317 22.19 15.42 -11.60
N GLU A 318 21.90 15.02 -12.82
CA GLU A 318 22.91 14.96 -13.90
C GLU A 318 23.50 16.35 -14.20
N LEU A 319 22.65 17.38 -14.28
CA LEU A 319 23.08 18.76 -14.55
C LEU A 319 23.95 19.38 -13.46
N VAL A 320 23.96 18.83 -12.25
CA VAL A 320 24.84 19.25 -11.13
C VAL A 320 26.04 18.32 -10.94
N SER A 321 26.11 17.22 -11.66
CA SER A 321 27.12 16.18 -11.41
C SER A 321 28.56 16.62 -11.71
N ASP A 322 28.72 17.59 -12.60
CA ASP A 322 30.03 18.17 -12.96
C ASP A 322 30.51 19.27 -11.99
N GLY A 323 29.66 19.66 -11.02
CA GLY A 323 29.96 20.69 -10.03
C GLY A 323 29.90 22.13 -10.56
N THR A 324 29.49 22.35 -11.83
CA THR A 324 29.41 23.68 -12.44
C THR A 324 28.08 24.39 -12.14
N LYS A 325 27.01 23.64 -11.85
CA LYS A 325 25.67 24.15 -11.56
C LYS A 325 25.21 23.75 -10.17
N THR A 326 24.40 24.62 -9.56
CA THR A 326 23.65 24.30 -8.35
C THR A 326 22.37 23.51 -8.70
N LEU A 327 21.71 22.93 -7.70
CA LEU A 327 20.39 22.33 -7.90
C LEU A 327 19.34 23.34 -8.37
N GLU A 328 19.48 24.60 -7.97
CA GLU A 328 18.62 25.70 -8.39
C GLU A 328 18.80 25.99 -9.88
N ASP A 329 20.06 26.17 -10.34
CA ASP A 329 20.38 26.39 -11.75
C ASP A 329 19.90 25.23 -12.63
N ALA A 330 20.04 24.00 -12.16
CA ALA A 330 19.57 22.81 -12.85
C ALA A 330 18.03 22.79 -12.96
N ALA A 331 17.33 23.15 -11.89
CA ALA A 331 15.88 23.23 -11.88
C ALA A 331 15.38 24.33 -12.81
N GLU A 332 16.00 25.52 -12.82
CA GLU A 332 15.67 26.59 -13.76
C GLU A 332 15.96 26.19 -15.21
N THR A 333 17.05 25.45 -15.48
CA THR A 333 17.31 24.90 -16.83
C THR A 333 16.20 23.96 -17.28
N ILE A 334 15.75 23.03 -16.38
CA ILE A 334 14.66 22.11 -16.71
C ILE A 334 13.34 22.86 -16.88
N LYS A 335 13.05 23.84 -16.00
CA LYS A 335 11.87 24.70 -16.12
C LYS A 335 11.87 25.45 -17.45
N GLY A 336 12.98 26.10 -17.80
CA GLY A 336 13.13 26.80 -19.07
C GLY A 336 12.92 25.87 -20.27
N PHE A 337 13.42 24.64 -20.23
CA PHE A 337 13.12 23.63 -21.23
C PHE A 337 11.62 23.36 -21.35
N ILE A 338 10.93 23.10 -20.24
CA ILE A 338 9.49 22.79 -20.22
C ILE A 338 8.68 23.99 -20.76
N ASP A 339 9.01 25.20 -20.34
CA ASP A 339 8.34 26.44 -20.74
C ASP A 339 8.53 26.76 -22.25
N ASN A 340 9.60 26.27 -22.86
CA ASN A 340 9.88 26.45 -24.29
C ASN A 340 9.27 25.35 -25.18
N LEU A 341 8.65 24.31 -24.63
CA LEU A 341 7.96 23.30 -25.42
C LEU A 341 6.73 23.88 -26.09
N THR A 342 6.62 23.63 -27.39
CA THR A 342 5.41 23.97 -28.15
C THR A 342 4.23 23.07 -27.76
N THR A 343 3.01 23.54 -27.96
CA THR A 343 1.80 22.74 -27.77
C THR A 343 1.84 21.44 -28.56
N GLY A 344 2.43 21.44 -29.79
CA GLY A 344 2.57 20.25 -30.61
C GLY A 344 3.52 19.20 -29.98
N GLU A 345 4.63 19.64 -29.39
CA GLU A 345 5.59 18.76 -28.72
C GLU A 345 4.99 18.16 -27.44
N VAL A 346 4.31 18.95 -26.60
CA VAL A 346 3.58 18.47 -25.44
C VAL A 346 2.51 17.45 -25.84
N THR A 347 1.75 17.74 -26.90
CA THR A 347 0.76 16.81 -27.45
C THR A 347 1.40 15.50 -27.91
N ALA A 348 2.54 15.55 -28.61
CA ALA A 348 3.26 14.35 -29.02
C ALA A 348 3.71 13.49 -27.85
N ILE A 349 4.21 14.11 -26.77
CA ILE A 349 4.58 13.41 -25.54
C ILE A 349 3.35 12.78 -24.88
N ASN A 350 2.26 13.52 -24.72
CA ASN A 350 1.02 13.06 -24.10
C ASN A 350 0.39 11.87 -24.85
N HIS A 351 0.51 11.83 -26.18
CA HIS A 351 -0.04 10.77 -27.03
C HIS A 351 0.99 9.70 -27.42
N SER A 352 2.14 9.65 -26.75
CA SER A 352 3.11 8.57 -26.95
C SER A 352 2.43 7.20 -26.83
N SER A 353 2.78 6.30 -27.75
CA SER A 353 2.30 4.91 -27.76
C SER A 353 3.48 3.96 -27.64
N GLY A 354 3.27 2.82 -26.98
CA GLY A 354 4.29 1.79 -26.90
C GLY A 354 4.64 1.22 -28.27
N ARG A 355 5.88 0.76 -28.43
CA ARG A 355 6.36 0.11 -29.65
C ARG A 355 7.15 -1.16 -29.33
N THR A 356 7.38 -1.97 -30.34
CA THR A 356 8.26 -3.13 -30.26
C THR A 356 9.33 -2.99 -31.31
N ASP A 357 10.59 -2.98 -30.87
CA ASP A 357 11.75 -2.85 -31.76
C ASP A 357 12.59 -4.14 -31.68
N GLU A 358 13.21 -4.51 -32.80
CA GLU A 358 14.19 -5.58 -32.82
C GLU A 358 15.58 -5.00 -32.53
N ILE A 359 16.19 -5.44 -31.42
CA ILE A 359 17.51 -5.00 -30.98
C ILE A 359 18.38 -6.27 -30.80
N ASN A 360 19.47 -6.35 -31.54
CA ASN A 360 20.40 -7.50 -31.50
C ASN A 360 19.69 -8.87 -31.72
N GLY A 361 18.69 -8.92 -32.60
CA GLY A 361 17.93 -10.16 -32.89
C GLY A 361 16.87 -10.53 -31.84
N ALA A 362 16.65 -9.70 -30.81
CA ALA A 362 15.61 -9.88 -29.82
C ALA A 362 14.54 -8.77 -29.90
N GLN A 363 13.28 -9.16 -29.68
CA GLN A 363 12.18 -8.19 -29.63
C GLN A 363 12.12 -7.52 -28.26
N HIS A 364 12.29 -6.19 -28.24
CA HIS A 364 12.18 -5.35 -27.06
C HIS A 364 10.89 -4.54 -27.10
N LYS A 365 10.07 -4.66 -26.05
CA LYS A 365 8.84 -3.86 -25.89
C LYS A 365 9.15 -2.60 -25.09
N PHE A 366 8.88 -1.47 -25.71
CA PHE A 366 8.91 -0.15 -25.07
C PHE A 366 7.48 0.23 -24.65
N SER A 367 7.29 0.60 -23.40
CA SER A 367 6.03 1.15 -22.95
C SER A 367 5.80 2.53 -23.56
N ARG A 368 4.57 3.04 -23.48
CA ARG A 368 4.29 4.43 -23.86
C ARG A 368 5.13 5.45 -23.09
N TYR A 369 5.50 5.13 -21.86
CA TYR A 369 6.29 6.01 -21.00
C TYR A 369 7.77 6.01 -21.37
N ASP A 370 8.30 4.88 -21.82
CA ASP A 370 9.66 4.80 -22.38
C ASP A 370 9.77 5.66 -23.63
N VAL A 371 8.77 5.58 -24.53
CA VAL A 371 8.70 6.40 -25.75
C VAL A 371 8.54 7.88 -25.42
N ALA A 372 7.75 8.23 -24.41
CA ALA A 372 7.64 9.60 -23.90
C ALA A 372 9.00 10.12 -23.40
N CYS A 373 9.73 9.33 -22.61
CA CYS A 373 11.06 9.68 -22.13
C CYS A 373 12.07 9.87 -23.26
N GLU A 374 12.04 9.02 -24.29
CA GLU A 374 12.91 9.20 -25.47
C GLU A 374 12.61 10.51 -26.22
N THR A 375 11.32 10.83 -26.38
CA THR A 375 10.89 12.09 -26.99
C THR A 375 11.35 13.29 -26.17
N ILE A 376 11.14 13.26 -24.84
CA ILE A 376 11.60 14.32 -23.93
C ILE A 376 13.13 14.47 -24.01
N ASN A 377 13.85 13.35 -23.99
CA ASN A 377 15.31 13.38 -24.05
C ASN A 377 15.86 13.99 -25.36
N LYS A 378 15.23 13.69 -26.48
CA LYS A 378 15.55 14.30 -27.76
C LYS A 378 15.32 15.82 -27.76
N LEU A 379 14.13 16.23 -27.33
CA LEU A 379 13.77 17.64 -27.25
C LEU A 379 14.65 18.42 -26.28
N PHE A 380 15.02 17.82 -25.15
CA PHE A 380 15.94 18.44 -24.21
C PHE A 380 17.35 18.61 -24.79
N LYS A 381 17.84 17.66 -25.58
CA LYS A 381 19.11 17.78 -26.28
C LYS A 381 19.05 18.92 -27.29
N ASP A 382 17.99 18.96 -28.12
CA ASP A 382 17.79 20.03 -29.11
C ASP A 382 17.67 21.43 -28.45
N TYR A 383 17.09 21.49 -27.24
CA TYR A 383 17.05 22.73 -26.44
C TYR A 383 18.44 23.15 -25.96
N LYS A 384 19.24 22.23 -25.44
CA LYS A 384 20.60 22.52 -24.98
C LYS A 384 21.57 22.92 -26.11
N ASP A 385 21.38 22.39 -27.33
CA ASP A 385 22.20 22.74 -28.46
C ASP A 385 21.91 24.16 -28.98
N LYS A 386 20.82 24.81 -28.54
CA LYS A 386 20.42 26.18 -28.87
C LYS A 386 20.82 27.23 -27.81
N GLU A 387 21.06 26.79 -26.54
CA GLU A 387 21.60 27.65 -25.49
C GLU A 387 23.10 27.91 -25.67
#